data_1cc627964cf3f155873da14580599b4e
#
_entry.id   1cc627964cf3f155873da14580599b4e
#
_cell.length_a   1.000
_cell.length_b   1.000
_cell.length_c   1.000
_cell.angle_alpha   90.00
_cell.angle_beta   90.00
_cell.angle_gamma   90.00
#
_symmetry.space_group_name_H-M   'P 1'
#
loop_
_entity.id
_entity.type
_entity.pdbx_description
1 polymer ?
#
loop_
_entity_poly.entity_id
_entity_poly.type
_entity_poly.pdbx_seq_one_letter_code
_entity_poly.pdbx_strand_id
1 'polypeptide(L)'
;AATTAAPQIRNWFSARSRRQQIAESAGVATDINEQPLESLRVHGSDRDITEFVPRDIQDELVEHLNSGTPVLIEGPSMSGKTRLALETIRSHWPGVPCWFPRDDGDIERLLSSSQQPAPHTVILLDDLDRFLSNQTLTLGLLNQWTKNSCIIIATMMHSQYAKHSNRTNEKVSGWDTVNRFKTITLTTSLSANELNVVKRTSYAEQISQIKSIGLGPLLGCAEAVHTAFTDELEKHSWCGALIKAAADWRRIGLGPASRKQLISLSLACKNDAWGTAD
;
A
#
# COMPACT_ATOMS: atom_id res chain seq x y z
N ALA A 1 -14.00 0.79 52.91
CA ALA A 1 -14.42 1.34 51.61
C ALA A 1 -13.35 1.07 50.53
N ALA A 2 -13.09 -0.20 50.20
CA ALA A 2 -12.08 -0.57 49.18
C ALA A 2 -12.48 -1.83 48.41
N THR A 3 -13.77 -2.02 48.06
CA THR A 3 -14.19 -3.34 47.54
C THR A 3 -15.04 -3.26 46.25
N THR A 4 -15.16 -2.10 45.59
CA THR A 4 -16.03 -1.99 44.41
C THR A 4 -15.29 -1.77 43.07
N ALA A 5 -13.98 -1.63 43.06
CA ALA A 5 -13.21 -1.41 41.81
C ALA A 5 -12.80 -2.70 41.08
N ALA A 6 -12.71 -3.84 41.80
CA ALA A 6 -12.20 -5.07 41.25
C ALA A 6 -13.10 -5.74 40.14
N PRO A 7 -14.44 -5.68 40.19
CA PRO A 7 -15.27 -6.30 39.15
C PRO A 7 -15.26 -5.52 37.84
N GLN A 8 -15.17 -4.19 37.89
CA GLN A 8 -15.14 -3.39 36.68
C GLN A 8 -13.82 -3.51 35.91
N ILE A 9 -12.71 -3.63 36.62
CA ILE A 9 -11.38 -3.85 36.01
C ILE A 9 -11.31 -5.25 35.37
N ARG A 10 -11.83 -6.30 36.04
CA ARG A 10 -11.89 -7.64 35.43
C ARG A 10 -12.77 -7.69 34.20
N ASN A 11 -13.91 -7.00 34.18
CA ASN A 11 -14.77 -6.94 33.01
C ASN A 11 -14.14 -6.15 31.87
N TRP A 12 -13.35 -5.11 32.18
CA TRP A 12 -12.61 -4.34 31.17
C TRP A 12 -11.49 -5.20 30.54
N PHE A 13 -10.71 -5.92 31.33
CA PHE A 13 -9.67 -6.84 30.83
C PHE A 13 -10.26 -8.01 30.05
N SER A 14 -11.37 -8.59 30.47
CA SER A 14 -12.04 -9.68 29.75
C SER A 14 -12.67 -9.21 28.45
N ALA A 15 -13.21 -8.00 28.41
CA ALA A 15 -13.73 -7.39 27.17
C ALA A 15 -12.60 -7.04 26.21
N ARG A 16 -11.45 -6.56 26.70
CA ARG A 16 -10.25 -6.29 25.90
C ARG A 16 -9.66 -7.61 25.36
N SER A 17 -9.56 -8.66 26.15
CA SER A 17 -9.07 -9.98 25.75
C SER A 17 -9.98 -10.62 24.69
N ARG A 18 -11.31 -10.52 24.83
CA ARG A 18 -12.26 -10.97 23.81
C ARG A 18 -12.17 -10.17 22.51
N ARG A 19 -12.04 -8.84 22.60
CA ARG A 19 -11.84 -7.98 21.43
C ARG A 19 -10.54 -8.32 20.71
N GLN A 20 -9.49 -8.65 21.46
CA GLN A 20 -8.19 -9.05 20.94
C GLN A 20 -8.26 -10.39 20.20
N GLN A 21 -8.93 -11.40 20.78
CA GLN A 21 -9.15 -12.69 20.12
C GLN A 21 -10.03 -12.61 18.87
N ILE A 22 -11.06 -11.76 18.89
CA ILE A 22 -11.92 -11.51 17.72
C ILE A 22 -11.13 -10.74 16.65
N ALA A 23 -10.31 -9.78 17.05
CA ALA A 23 -9.42 -9.03 16.18
C ALA A 23 -8.40 -9.93 15.49
N GLU A 24 -7.76 -10.85 16.21
CA GLU A 24 -6.80 -11.80 15.66
C GLU A 24 -7.45 -12.78 14.67
N SER A 25 -8.66 -13.26 14.98
CA SER A 25 -9.38 -14.20 14.12
C SER A 25 -9.90 -13.58 12.81
N ALA A 26 -10.19 -12.28 12.82
CA ALA A 26 -10.66 -11.54 11.65
C ALA A 26 -9.55 -10.76 10.91
N GLY A 27 -8.27 -10.91 11.33
CA GLY A 27 -7.16 -10.14 10.80
C GLY A 27 -7.16 -8.66 11.22
N VAL A 28 -7.89 -8.31 12.29
CA VAL A 28 -7.93 -6.95 12.83
C VAL A 28 -6.74 -6.75 13.74
N ALA A 29 -5.82 -5.88 13.38
CA ALA A 29 -4.73 -5.47 14.27
C ALA A 29 -5.30 -4.64 15.43
N THR A 30 -4.85 -4.94 16.66
CA THR A 30 -5.29 -4.19 17.85
C THR A 30 -4.64 -2.81 17.95
N ASP A 31 -3.40 -2.69 17.52
CA ASP A 31 -2.67 -1.42 17.41
C ASP A 31 -1.74 -1.47 16.19
N ILE A 32 -1.88 -0.48 15.31
CA ILE A 32 -1.06 -0.38 14.10
C ILE A 32 0.42 -0.07 14.43
N ASN A 33 0.70 0.51 15.59
CA ASN A 33 2.07 0.83 16.00
C ASN A 33 2.88 -0.41 16.39
N GLU A 34 2.21 -1.49 16.80
CA GLU A 34 2.83 -2.76 17.16
C GLU A 34 3.11 -3.65 15.94
N GLN A 35 2.59 -3.28 14.77
CA GLN A 35 2.77 -4.07 13.55
C GLN A 35 3.99 -3.61 12.76
N PRO A 36 4.89 -4.51 12.35
CA PRO A 36 5.99 -4.17 11.45
C PRO A 36 5.42 -3.75 10.08
N LEU A 37 6.11 -2.82 9.42
CA LEU A 37 5.67 -2.26 8.14
C LEU A 37 5.52 -3.33 7.04
N GLU A 38 6.40 -4.33 7.05
CA GLU A 38 6.38 -5.44 6.10
C GLU A 38 5.08 -6.25 6.21
N SER A 39 4.57 -6.48 7.43
CA SER A 39 3.30 -7.18 7.64
C SER A 39 2.10 -6.39 7.10
N LEU A 40 2.28 -5.08 6.93
CA LEU A 40 1.30 -4.14 6.38
C LEU A 40 1.52 -3.84 4.88
N ARG A 41 2.27 -4.71 4.18
CA ARG A 41 2.59 -4.60 2.75
C ARG A 41 3.34 -3.33 2.34
N VAL A 42 3.99 -2.66 3.26
CA VAL A 42 4.96 -1.64 2.93
C VAL A 42 6.25 -2.35 2.58
N HIS A 43 6.66 -2.27 1.34
CA HIS A 43 7.94 -2.82 0.92
C HIS A 43 9.05 -2.20 1.74
N GLY A 44 9.86 -3.05 2.38
CA GLY A 44 11.08 -2.64 3.04
C GLY A 44 12.05 -2.02 2.02
N SER A 45 12.93 -1.16 2.48
CA SER A 45 14.08 -0.78 1.67
C SER A 45 15.29 -1.55 2.18
N ASP A 46 16.20 -1.96 1.28
CA ASP A 46 17.47 -2.62 1.62
C ASP A 46 18.36 -1.85 2.61
N ARG A 47 17.92 -0.68 3.05
CA ARG A 47 18.71 0.27 3.81
C ARG A 47 18.19 0.52 5.20
N ASP A 48 17.46 -0.27 5.87
CA ASP A 48 16.89 0.00 7.22
C ASP A 48 16.34 1.45 7.41
N ILE A 49 16.10 2.15 6.30
CA ILE A 49 15.71 3.56 6.32
C ILE A 49 14.19 3.60 6.44
N THR A 50 13.74 3.76 7.66
CA THR A 50 12.32 3.84 8.00
C THR A 50 11.80 5.27 8.06
N GLU A 51 12.66 6.26 7.76
CA GLU A 51 12.30 7.67 7.88
C GLU A 51 11.20 8.06 6.89
N PHE A 52 10.12 8.63 7.40
CA PHE A 52 8.98 9.05 6.61
C PHE A 52 9.13 10.53 6.21
N VAL A 53 8.90 10.83 4.95
CA VAL A 53 8.81 12.20 4.44
C VAL A 53 7.33 12.56 4.34
N PRO A 54 6.82 13.46 5.20
CA PRO A 54 5.44 13.92 5.13
C PRO A 54 5.12 14.50 3.75
N ARG A 55 3.88 14.27 3.30
CA ARG A 55 3.39 14.76 2.01
C ARG A 55 2.44 15.94 2.24
N ASP A 56 2.52 16.93 1.38
CA ASP A 56 1.69 18.16 1.49
C ASP A 56 0.18 17.86 1.51
N ILE A 57 -0.24 16.76 0.91
CA ILE A 57 -1.65 16.33 0.88
C ILE A 57 -2.13 15.68 2.20
N GLN A 58 -1.26 15.48 3.18
CA GLN A 58 -1.60 14.76 4.42
C GLN A 58 -2.65 15.51 5.25
N ASP A 59 -2.58 16.83 5.30
CA ASP A 59 -3.56 17.64 6.04
C ASP A 59 -4.95 17.53 5.41
N GLU A 60 -5.08 17.59 4.09
CA GLU A 60 -6.35 17.37 3.37
C GLU A 60 -6.91 15.97 3.63
N LEU A 61 -6.04 14.95 3.63
CA LEU A 61 -6.41 13.58 3.96
C LEU A 61 -7.03 13.49 5.37
N VAL A 62 -6.37 14.08 6.35
CA VAL A 62 -6.82 14.08 7.77
C VAL A 62 -8.13 14.84 7.93
N GLU A 63 -8.29 16.00 7.28
CA GLU A 63 -9.52 16.80 7.34
C GLU A 63 -10.73 15.99 6.85
N HIS A 64 -10.62 15.33 5.68
CA HIS A 64 -11.69 14.50 5.16
C HIS A 64 -12.02 13.31 6.05
N LEU A 65 -11.00 12.62 6.58
CA LEU A 65 -11.21 11.48 7.47
C LEU A 65 -11.86 11.89 8.80
N ASN A 66 -11.48 13.03 9.37
CA ASN A 66 -12.10 13.59 10.58
C ASN A 66 -13.57 13.98 10.35
N SER A 67 -13.93 14.37 9.13
CA SER A 67 -15.34 14.64 8.76
C SER A 67 -16.17 13.37 8.54
N GLY A 68 -15.58 12.18 8.70
CA GLY A 68 -16.22 10.89 8.45
C GLY A 68 -16.37 10.55 6.96
N THR A 69 -15.62 11.24 6.09
CA THR A 69 -15.62 10.98 4.66
C THR A 69 -14.60 9.90 4.33
N PRO A 70 -14.98 8.76 3.71
CA PRO A 70 -14.01 7.79 3.19
C PRO A 70 -13.06 8.42 2.18
N VAL A 71 -11.76 8.14 2.29
CA VAL A 71 -10.75 8.70 1.38
C VAL A 71 -10.05 7.62 0.60
N LEU A 72 -9.89 7.86 -0.70
CA LEU A 72 -9.11 7.05 -1.63
C LEU A 72 -7.84 7.81 -2.04
N ILE A 73 -6.68 7.27 -1.69
CA ILE A 73 -5.39 7.76 -2.18
C ILE A 73 -5.09 7.02 -3.48
N GLU A 74 -5.18 7.72 -4.61
CA GLU A 74 -4.81 7.16 -5.90
C GLU A 74 -3.46 7.71 -6.36
N GLY A 75 -2.77 6.98 -7.23
CA GLY A 75 -1.51 7.43 -7.80
C GLY A 75 -0.71 6.31 -8.44
N PRO A 76 0.42 6.65 -9.09
CA PRO A 76 1.30 5.67 -9.72
C PRO A 76 1.80 4.60 -8.75
N SER A 77 2.31 3.49 -9.30
CA SER A 77 3.07 2.53 -8.51
C SER A 77 4.25 3.23 -7.82
N MET A 78 4.58 2.80 -6.61
CA MET A 78 5.69 3.35 -5.81
C MET A 78 5.57 4.83 -5.45
N SER A 79 4.38 5.45 -5.56
CA SER A 79 4.20 6.84 -5.07
C SER A 79 4.19 6.96 -3.55
N GLY A 80 4.11 5.83 -2.82
CA GLY A 80 4.09 5.81 -1.36
C GLY A 80 2.69 5.85 -0.75
N LYS A 81 1.64 5.49 -1.48
CA LYS A 81 0.23 5.52 -1.03
C LYS A 81 0.01 4.78 0.29
N THR A 82 0.40 3.51 0.34
CA THR A 82 0.26 2.67 1.53
C THR A 82 1.05 3.23 2.70
N ARG A 83 2.28 3.70 2.46
CA ARG A 83 3.10 4.33 3.49
C ARG A 83 2.46 5.60 4.04
N LEU A 84 1.95 6.48 3.17
CA LEU A 84 1.25 7.69 3.59
C LEU A 84 0.01 7.36 4.44
N ALA A 85 -0.81 6.39 4.00
CA ALA A 85 -1.98 5.96 4.76
C ALA A 85 -1.61 5.47 6.16
N LEU A 86 -0.60 4.59 6.26
CA LEU A 86 -0.14 4.03 7.53
C LEU A 86 0.44 5.08 8.48
N GLU A 87 1.30 5.97 7.98
CA GLU A 87 1.88 7.02 8.82
C GLU A 87 0.83 8.06 9.26
N THR A 88 -0.16 8.32 8.41
CA THR A 88 -1.30 9.16 8.80
C THR A 88 -2.11 8.50 9.91
N ILE A 89 -2.40 7.20 9.81
CA ILE A 89 -3.10 6.45 10.88
C ILE A 89 -2.29 6.49 12.18
N ARG A 90 -1.00 6.20 12.11
CA ARG A 90 -0.10 6.17 13.29
C ARG A 90 -0.03 7.50 14.01
N SER A 91 0.03 8.60 13.25
CA SER A 91 0.20 9.93 13.83
C SER A 91 -1.10 10.55 14.36
N HIS A 92 -2.27 10.25 13.74
CA HIS A 92 -3.51 10.93 14.08
C HIS A 92 -4.49 10.08 14.89
N TRP A 93 -4.38 8.74 14.80
CA TRP A 93 -5.24 7.82 15.54
C TRP A 93 -4.43 6.76 16.29
N PRO A 94 -3.43 7.15 17.12
CA PRO A 94 -2.63 6.20 17.89
C PRO A 94 -3.53 5.41 18.85
N GLY A 95 -3.33 4.08 18.91
CA GLY A 95 -4.10 3.20 19.78
C GLY A 95 -5.55 2.94 19.37
N VAL A 96 -5.99 3.48 18.22
CA VAL A 96 -7.30 3.14 17.64
C VAL A 96 -7.19 1.77 16.95
N PRO A 97 -8.17 0.86 17.16
CA PRO A 97 -8.18 -0.42 16.47
C PRO A 97 -8.11 -0.23 14.95
N CYS A 98 -7.20 -0.91 14.29
CA CYS A 98 -7.07 -0.87 12.83
C CYS A 98 -7.37 -2.25 12.25
N TRP A 99 -8.23 -2.30 11.24
CA TRP A 99 -8.50 -3.47 10.44
C TRP A 99 -7.91 -3.30 9.04
N PHE A 100 -7.09 -4.26 8.67
CA PHE A 100 -6.38 -4.29 7.40
C PHE A 100 -6.71 -5.60 6.67
N PRO A 101 -7.86 -5.69 5.96
CA PRO A 101 -8.21 -6.89 5.21
C PRO A 101 -7.20 -7.13 4.09
N ARG A 102 -6.80 -8.39 3.90
CA ARG A 102 -5.82 -8.79 2.89
C ARG A 102 -6.45 -9.01 1.52
N ASP A 103 -7.69 -9.49 1.53
CA ASP A 103 -8.46 -9.83 0.33
C ASP A 103 -9.96 -9.85 0.63
N ASP A 104 -10.75 -10.14 -0.40
CA ASP A 104 -12.21 -10.32 -0.29
C ASP A 104 -12.61 -11.35 0.77
N GLY A 105 -11.83 -12.43 0.91
CA GLY A 105 -12.11 -13.49 1.87
C GLY A 105 -12.08 -13.02 3.33
N ASP A 106 -11.28 -12.01 3.67
CA ASP A 106 -11.28 -11.41 5.01
C ASP A 106 -12.60 -10.66 5.28
N ILE A 107 -13.11 -9.95 4.27
CA ILE A 107 -14.42 -9.27 4.36
C ILE A 107 -15.55 -10.30 4.44
N GLU A 108 -15.52 -11.34 3.62
CA GLU A 108 -16.53 -12.41 3.64
C GLU A 108 -16.56 -13.14 4.98
N ARG A 109 -15.42 -13.42 5.57
CA ARG A 109 -15.34 -14.04 6.91
C ARG A 109 -15.96 -13.15 7.98
N LEU A 110 -15.67 -11.84 7.93
CA LEU A 110 -16.27 -10.87 8.84
C LEU A 110 -17.80 -10.87 8.71
N LEU A 111 -18.30 -10.80 7.48
CA LEU A 111 -19.74 -10.79 7.20
C LEU A 111 -20.43 -12.10 7.59
N SER A 112 -19.80 -13.27 7.30
CA SER A 112 -20.33 -14.59 7.62
C SER A 112 -20.44 -14.83 9.12
N SER A 113 -19.56 -14.22 9.91
CA SER A 113 -19.62 -14.29 11.38
C SER A 113 -20.66 -13.36 11.98
N SER A 114 -21.47 -12.67 11.16
CA SER A 114 -22.39 -11.61 11.60
C SER A 114 -21.72 -10.52 12.44
N GLN A 115 -20.41 -10.37 12.28
CA GLN A 115 -19.62 -9.36 12.96
C GLN A 115 -19.48 -8.12 12.10
N GLN A 116 -19.25 -7.01 12.76
CA GLN A 116 -18.95 -5.72 12.10
C GLN A 116 -17.71 -5.14 12.78
N PRO A 117 -16.92 -4.33 12.05
CA PRO A 117 -15.87 -3.56 12.71
C PRO A 117 -16.47 -2.75 13.86
N ALA A 118 -15.77 -2.74 14.99
CA ALA A 118 -16.20 -1.93 16.12
C ALA A 118 -16.33 -0.45 15.70
N PRO A 119 -17.23 0.32 16.32
CA PRO A 119 -17.29 1.76 16.08
C PRO A 119 -15.90 2.40 16.28
N HIS A 120 -15.61 3.40 15.47
CA HIS A 120 -14.33 4.12 15.46
C HIS A 120 -13.10 3.26 15.06
N THR A 121 -13.30 2.08 14.47
CA THR A 121 -12.18 1.32 13.88
C THR A 121 -11.66 2.02 12.63
N VAL A 122 -10.34 2.07 12.47
CA VAL A 122 -9.73 2.45 11.20
C VAL A 122 -9.72 1.25 10.26
N ILE A 123 -10.26 1.42 9.06
CA ILE A 123 -10.27 0.40 8.01
C ILE A 123 -9.35 0.87 6.89
N LEU A 124 -8.28 0.10 6.63
CA LEU A 124 -7.35 0.37 5.53
C LEU A 124 -7.54 -0.67 4.41
N LEU A 125 -8.05 -0.22 3.27
CA LEU A 125 -8.29 -1.03 2.07
C LEU A 125 -7.14 -0.80 1.07
N ASP A 126 -6.07 -1.55 1.22
CA ASP A 126 -4.91 -1.42 0.34
C ASP A 126 -5.14 -2.14 -0.99
N ASP A 127 -4.88 -1.45 -2.12
CA ASP A 127 -5.25 -1.89 -3.47
C ASP A 127 -6.76 -2.18 -3.58
N LEU A 128 -7.58 -1.15 -3.46
CA LEU A 128 -9.04 -1.21 -3.40
C LEU A 128 -9.67 -2.05 -4.52
N ASP A 129 -9.07 -2.07 -5.71
CA ASP A 129 -9.52 -2.88 -6.86
C ASP A 129 -9.61 -4.38 -6.54
N ARG A 130 -8.84 -4.89 -5.58
CA ARG A 130 -8.88 -6.30 -5.13
C ARG A 130 -10.20 -6.67 -4.48
N PHE A 131 -10.89 -5.70 -3.87
CA PHE A 131 -12.15 -5.89 -3.14
C PHE A 131 -13.40 -5.63 -4.01
N LEU A 132 -13.20 -5.22 -5.26
CA LEU A 132 -14.29 -4.87 -6.17
C LEU A 132 -14.67 -6.01 -7.13
N SER A 133 -13.76 -6.97 -7.34
CA SER A 133 -13.90 -8.01 -8.35
C SER A 133 -15.07 -8.95 -8.08
N ASN A 134 -15.26 -9.35 -6.82
CA ASN A 134 -16.31 -10.30 -6.40
C ASN A 134 -17.54 -9.60 -5.82
N GLN A 135 -17.63 -8.26 -5.92
CA GLN A 135 -18.68 -7.44 -5.31
C GLN A 135 -18.80 -7.63 -3.78
N THR A 136 -17.75 -8.05 -3.12
CA THR A 136 -17.72 -8.25 -1.67
C THR A 136 -17.80 -6.91 -0.96
N LEU A 137 -17.00 -5.92 -1.42
CA LEU A 137 -17.11 -4.55 -0.96
C LEU A 137 -18.17 -3.79 -1.77
N THR A 138 -19.32 -3.62 -1.18
CA THR A 138 -20.45 -2.90 -1.79
C THR A 138 -20.58 -1.48 -1.23
N LEU A 139 -21.25 -0.61 -1.98
CA LEU A 139 -21.64 0.73 -1.49
C LEU A 139 -22.46 0.65 -0.19
N GLY A 140 -23.33 -0.37 -0.06
CA GLY A 140 -24.12 -0.60 1.15
C GLY A 140 -23.25 -0.87 2.36
N LEU A 141 -22.25 -1.74 2.22
CA LEU A 141 -21.31 -2.07 3.28
C LEU A 141 -20.45 -0.87 3.68
N LEU A 142 -19.94 -0.13 2.70
CA LEU A 142 -19.16 1.08 2.93
C LEU A 142 -19.97 2.14 3.71
N ASN A 143 -21.22 2.35 3.33
CA ASN A 143 -22.11 3.25 4.04
C ASN A 143 -22.42 2.77 5.47
N GLN A 144 -22.53 1.48 5.68
CA GLN A 144 -22.72 0.90 7.02
C GLN A 144 -21.52 1.17 7.92
N TRP A 145 -20.30 0.94 7.43
CA TRP A 145 -19.07 1.25 8.18
C TRP A 145 -18.95 2.74 8.49
N THR A 146 -19.27 3.60 7.53
CA THR A 146 -19.29 5.06 7.73
C THR A 146 -20.32 5.47 8.81
N LYS A 147 -21.52 4.88 8.82
CA LYS A 147 -22.53 5.12 9.86
C LYS A 147 -22.06 4.65 11.24
N ASN A 148 -21.25 3.61 11.30
CA ASN A 148 -20.62 3.13 12.54
C ASN A 148 -19.42 3.99 12.96
N SER A 149 -19.22 5.14 12.34
CA SER A 149 -18.09 6.05 12.61
C SER A 149 -16.74 5.41 12.36
N CYS A 150 -16.64 4.40 11.49
CA CYS A 150 -15.34 3.87 11.06
C CYS A 150 -14.61 4.89 10.19
N ILE A 151 -13.30 4.98 10.37
CA ILE A 151 -12.41 5.82 9.56
C ILE A 151 -11.93 4.95 8.40
N ILE A 152 -12.23 5.33 7.16
CA ILE A 152 -11.98 4.46 6.00
C ILE A 152 -10.99 5.14 5.07
N ILE A 153 -9.83 4.49 4.91
CA ILE A 153 -8.78 4.88 3.97
C ILE A 153 -8.61 3.76 2.96
N ALA A 154 -8.53 4.12 1.69
CA ALA A 154 -8.23 3.17 0.63
C ALA A 154 -7.04 3.65 -0.20
N THR A 155 -6.33 2.71 -0.84
CA THR A 155 -5.32 3.02 -1.86
C THR A 155 -5.70 2.37 -3.18
N MET A 156 -5.28 2.95 -4.31
CA MET A 156 -5.50 2.37 -5.64
C MET A 156 -4.44 2.88 -6.62
N MET A 157 -4.07 2.04 -7.57
CA MET A 157 -3.23 2.48 -8.67
C MET A 157 -4.01 3.38 -9.62
N HIS A 158 -3.37 4.43 -10.15
CA HIS A 158 -3.98 5.36 -11.10
C HIS A 158 -4.64 4.65 -12.30
N SER A 159 -4.01 3.62 -12.86
CA SER A 159 -4.56 2.84 -13.97
C SER A 159 -5.83 2.06 -13.61
N GLN A 160 -5.94 1.57 -12.37
CA GLN A 160 -7.14 0.91 -11.88
C GLN A 160 -8.24 1.93 -11.56
N TYR A 161 -7.87 3.04 -10.91
CA TYR A 161 -8.80 4.14 -10.67
C TYR A 161 -9.45 4.64 -11.96
N ALA A 162 -8.66 4.87 -13.01
CA ALA A 162 -9.17 5.29 -14.31
C ALA A 162 -10.18 4.30 -14.92
N LYS A 163 -10.03 2.99 -14.67
CA LYS A 163 -10.99 1.96 -15.13
C LYS A 163 -12.29 2.03 -14.35
N HIS A 164 -12.21 2.19 -13.03
CA HIS A 164 -13.38 2.15 -12.14
C HIS A 164 -14.10 3.49 -12.00
N SER A 165 -13.44 4.62 -12.27
CA SER A 165 -14.03 5.96 -12.22
C SER A 165 -14.72 6.39 -13.51
N ASN A 166 -14.43 5.72 -14.64
CA ASN A 166 -14.97 6.10 -15.94
C ASN A 166 -16.40 5.59 -16.15
N ARG A 167 -17.36 6.51 -16.19
CA ARG A 167 -18.79 6.25 -16.34
C ARG A 167 -19.17 5.58 -17.67
N THR A 168 -18.31 5.65 -18.69
CA THR A 168 -18.57 5.02 -20.00
C THR A 168 -18.39 3.50 -19.97
N ASN A 169 -17.75 2.97 -18.94
CA ASN A 169 -17.61 1.54 -18.70
C ASN A 169 -18.70 1.03 -17.74
N GLU A 170 -19.97 1.09 -18.14
CA GLU A 170 -21.14 0.63 -17.35
C GLU A 170 -21.06 -0.81 -16.83
N LYS A 171 -20.06 -1.57 -17.29
CA LYS A 171 -19.85 -2.97 -16.90
C LYS A 171 -18.76 -3.18 -15.85
N VAL A 172 -18.09 -2.11 -15.38
CA VAL A 172 -17.02 -2.27 -14.38
C VAL A 172 -17.65 -2.34 -12.99
N SER A 173 -17.51 -3.50 -12.36
CA SER A 173 -17.97 -3.73 -10.99
C SER A 173 -17.31 -2.72 -10.03
N GLY A 174 -18.09 -2.19 -9.09
CA GLY A 174 -17.59 -1.34 -8.02
C GLY A 174 -17.50 0.15 -8.32
N TRP A 175 -18.00 0.62 -9.49
CA TRP A 175 -18.03 2.07 -9.80
C TRP A 175 -18.68 2.91 -8.70
N ASP A 176 -19.88 2.52 -8.24
CA ASP A 176 -20.58 3.23 -7.16
C ASP A 176 -19.78 3.27 -5.86
N THR A 177 -19.10 2.17 -5.55
CA THR A 177 -18.24 2.05 -4.36
C THR A 177 -17.06 3.00 -4.46
N VAL A 178 -16.35 3.03 -5.59
CA VAL A 178 -15.20 3.93 -5.80
C VAL A 178 -15.63 5.39 -5.74
N ASN A 179 -16.74 5.75 -6.35
CA ASN A 179 -17.23 7.14 -6.36
C ASN A 179 -17.75 7.63 -4.98
N ARG A 180 -17.87 6.75 -4.00
CA ARG A 180 -18.22 7.14 -2.63
C ARG A 180 -17.03 7.75 -1.90
N PHE A 181 -15.83 7.44 -2.33
CA PHE A 181 -14.60 7.98 -1.72
C PHE A 181 -14.32 9.41 -2.20
N LYS A 182 -13.85 10.24 -1.31
CA LYS A 182 -13.12 11.45 -1.69
C LYS A 182 -11.75 11.01 -2.23
N THR A 183 -11.47 11.30 -3.48
CA THR A 183 -10.19 10.92 -4.11
C THR A 183 -9.16 12.00 -3.90
N ILE A 184 -7.96 11.59 -3.47
CA ILE A 184 -6.75 12.41 -3.34
C ILE A 184 -5.66 11.78 -4.20
N THR A 185 -5.04 12.57 -5.07
CA THR A 185 -3.99 12.09 -5.97
C THR A 185 -2.61 12.27 -5.34
N LEU A 186 -1.86 11.17 -5.23
CA LEU A 186 -0.48 11.16 -4.77
C LEU A 186 0.49 10.94 -5.94
N THR A 187 1.30 11.94 -6.25
CA THR A 187 2.33 11.84 -7.30
C THR A 187 3.63 11.21 -6.77
N THR A 188 4.48 10.72 -7.68
CA THR A 188 5.85 10.30 -7.31
C THR A 188 6.78 11.47 -7.07
N SER A 189 6.51 12.60 -7.72
CA SER A 189 7.30 13.83 -7.56
C SER A 189 7.03 14.47 -6.20
N LEU A 190 8.06 15.04 -5.60
CA LEU A 190 7.95 15.79 -4.37
C LEU A 190 7.81 17.29 -4.66
N SER A 191 7.03 17.98 -3.85
CA SER A 191 6.92 19.44 -3.88
C SER A 191 8.19 20.13 -3.38
N ALA A 192 8.25 21.44 -3.51
CA ALA A 192 9.35 22.23 -2.95
C ALA A 192 9.44 22.12 -1.41
N ASN A 193 8.29 22.07 -0.74
CA ASN A 193 8.21 21.91 0.71
C ASN A 193 8.70 20.52 1.13
N GLU A 194 8.20 19.48 0.49
CA GLU A 194 8.60 18.09 0.73
C GLU A 194 10.10 17.88 0.47
N LEU A 195 10.65 18.48 -0.58
CA LEU A 195 12.11 18.47 -0.85
C LEU A 195 12.93 19.18 0.22
N ASN A 196 12.39 20.23 0.84
CA ASN A 196 13.05 20.88 1.99
C ASN A 196 13.04 19.99 3.23
N VAL A 197 12.02 19.18 3.42
CA VAL A 197 12.02 18.15 4.47
C VAL A 197 13.08 17.09 4.17
N VAL A 198 13.16 16.57 2.95
CA VAL A 198 14.16 15.58 2.52
C VAL A 198 15.59 16.02 2.85
N LYS A 199 15.92 17.30 2.72
CA LYS A 199 17.26 17.84 3.06
C LYS A 199 17.64 17.64 4.53
N ARG A 200 16.67 17.38 5.40
CA ARG A 200 16.86 17.18 6.85
C ARG A 200 16.79 15.71 7.25
N THR A 201 16.63 14.83 6.30
CA THR A 201 16.54 13.38 6.47
C THR A 201 17.82 12.70 6.02
N SER A 202 17.93 11.42 6.29
CA SER A 202 18.99 10.54 5.79
C SER A 202 19.07 10.47 4.24
N TYR A 203 18.04 10.98 3.53
CA TYR A 203 17.99 11.03 2.07
C TYR A 203 18.62 12.29 1.45
N ALA A 204 19.18 13.20 2.26
CA ALA A 204 19.68 14.49 1.78
C ALA A 204 20.70 14.39 0.63
N GLU A 205 21.59 13.41 0.71
CA GLU A 205 22.59 13.17 -0.35
C GLU A 205 22.01 12.70 -1.67
N GLN A 206 20.79 12.14 -1.64
CA GLN A 206 20.11 11.57 -2.81
C GLN A 206 19.09 12.52 -3.44
N ILE A 207 19.06 13.77 -3.02
CA ILE A 207 18.04 14.75 -3.43
C ILE A 207 17.94 14.95 -4.96
N SER A 208 19.07 14.86 -5.66
CA SER A 208 19.10 14.95 -7.13
C SER A 208 18.41 13.78 -7.80
N GLN A 209 18.59 12.58 -7.28
CA GLN A 209 17.91 11.37 -7.75
C GLN A 209 16.42 11.41 -7.41
N ILE A 210 16.08 11.83 -6.18
CA ILE A 210 14.69 11.97 -5.73
C ILE A 210 13.93 12.97 -6.62
N LYS A 211 14.56 14.07 -7.00
CA LYS A 211 13.95 15.03 -7.94
C LYS A 211 13.70 14.42 -9.33
N SER A 212 14.56 13.51 -9.77
CA SER A 212 14.48 12.91 -11.10
C SER A 212 13.44 11.78 -11.17
N ILE A 213 13.41 10.87 -10.17
CA ILE A 213 12.60 9.64 -10.23
C ILE A 213 11.56 9.54 -9.13
N GLY A 214 11.62 10.38 -8.09
CA GLY A 214 10.77 10.30 -6.89
C GLY A 214 11.39 9.48 -5.77
N LEU A 215 10.92 9.71 -4.53
CA LEU A 215 11.42 9.01 -3.34
C LEU A 215 11.02 7.52 -3.33
N GLY A 216 9.77 7.21 -3.59
CA GLY A 216 9.28 5.83 -3.58
C GLY A 216 9.98 4.93 -4.61
N PRO A 217 10.08 5.34 -5.89
CA PRO A 217 10.87 4.61 -6.88
C PRO A 217 12.34 4.44 -6.49
N LEU A 218 12.95 5.45 -5.86
CA LEU A 218 14.33 5.34 -5.38
C LEU A 218 14.49 4.28 -4.29
N LEU A 219 13.54 4.20 -3.35
CA LEU A 219 13.60 3.28 -2.21
C LEU A 219 13.11 1.87 -2.55
N GLY A 220 12.06 1.77 -3.36
CA GLY A 220 11.42 0.48 -3.66
C GLY A 220 11.92 -0.21 -4.92
N CYS A 221 12.60 0.49 -5.84
CA CYS A 221 13.01 -0.10 -7.09
C CYS A 221 14.13 -1.15 -6.93
N ALA A 222 15.03 -1.00 -6.00
CA ALA A 222 16.16 -1.92 -5.87
C ALA A 222 15.68 -3.34 -5.52
N GLU A 223 14.85 -3.47 -4.48
CA GLU A 223 14.35 -4.77 -4.01
C GLU A 223 13.31 -5.36 -4.95
N ALA A 224 12.31 -4.58 -5.38
CA ALA A 224 11.27 -5.07 -6.29
C ALA A 224 11.84 -5.47 -7.65
N VAL A 225 12.81 -4.72 -8.18
CA VAL A 225 13.51 -5.07 -9.42
C VAL A 225 14.41 -6.27 -9.21
N HIS A 226 15.10 -6.37 -8.09
CA HIS A 226 15.95 -7.53 -7.76
C HIS A 226 15.11 -8.80 -7.64
N THR A 227 14.00 -8.77 -6.89
CA THR A 227 13.10 -9.92 -6.73
C THR A 227 12.48 -10.31 -8.07
N ALA A 228 11.91 -9.34 -8.82
CA ALA A 228 11.34 -9.61 -10.13
C ALA A 228 12.39 -10.15 -11.12
N PHE A 229 13.61 -9.65 -11.04
CA PHE A 229 14.73 -10.13 -11.87
C PHE A 229 15.14 -11.56 -11.51
N THR A 230 15.25 -11.87 -10.22
CA THR A 230 15.58 -13.21 -9.74
C THR A 230 14.52 -14.22 -10.14
N ASP A 231 13.24 -13.87 -9.92
CA ASP A 231 12.09 -14.70 -10.31
C ASP A 231 12.05 -14.96 -11.83
N GLU A 232 12.33 -13.93 -12.63
CA GLU A 232 12.33 -14.06 -14.09
C GLU A 232 13.58 -14.82 -14.63
N LEU A 233 14.71 -14.74 -13.93
CA LEU A 233 15.88 -15.57 -14.23
C LEU A 233 15.58 -17.04 -13.92
N GLU A 234 14.97 -17.35 -12.77
CA GLU A 234 14.58 -18.71 -12.39
C GLU A 234 13.58 -19.33 -13.37
N LYS A 235 12.67 -18.52 -13.92
CA LYS A 235 11.71 -18.93 -14.95
C LYS A 235 12.32 -19.04 -16.35
N HIS A 236 13.60 -18.73 -16.51
CA HIS A 236 14.25 -18.67 -17.82
C HIS A 236 13.52 -17.81 -18.85
N SER A 237 12.94 -16.70 -18.40
CA SER A 237 12.08 -15.86 -19.23
C SER A 237 12.91 -14.91 -20.12
N TRP A 238 12.27 -14.47 -21.20
CA TRP A 238 12.82 -13.39 -22.03
C TRP A 238 12.99 -12.06 -21.27
N CYS A 239 12.15 -11.82 -20.28
CA CYS A 239 12.24 -10.63 -19.44
C CYS A 239 13.53 -10.63 -18.62
N GLY A 240 13.87 -11.78 -17.99
CA GLY A 240 15.12 -11.96 -17.26
C GLY A 240 16.34 -11.73 -18.15
N ALA A 241 16.34 -12.31 -19.36
CA ALA A 241 17.42 -12.12 -20.32
C ALA A 241 17.58 -10.66 -20.77
N LEU A 242 16.47 -9.94 -21.00
CA LEU A 242 16.48 -8.51 -21.35
C LEU A 242 17.02 -7.63 -20.23
N ILE A 243 16.60 -7.88 -19.00
CA ILE A 243 17.05 -7.11 -17.82
C ILE A 243 18.57 -7.35 -17.61
N LYS A 244 19.01 -8.62 -17.71
CA LYS A 244 20.45 -8.97 -17.62
C LYS A 244 21.24 -8.25 -18.70
N ALA A 245 20.80 -8.29 -19.95
CA ALA A 245 21.45 -7.61 -21.07
C ALA A 245 21.55 -6.08 -20.83
N ALA A 246 20.50 -5.46 -20.31
CA ALA A 246 20.49 -4.04 -20.00
C ALA A 246 21.46 -3.70 -18.85
N ALA A 247 21.54 -4.54 -17.82
CA ALA A 247 22.46 -4.38 -16.71
C ALA A 247 23.92 -4.50 -17.17
N ASP A 248 24.24 -5.52 -17.96
CA ASP A 248 25.60 -5.75 -18.49
C ASP A 248 26.01 -4.61 -19.43
N TRP A 249 25.10 -4.10 -20.26
CA TRP A 249 25.33 -2.93 -21.11
C TRP A 249 25.75 -1.69 -20.29
N ARG A 250 25.08 -1.46 -19.17
CA ARG A 250 25.41 -0.35 -18.26
C ARG A 250 26.75 -0.56 -17.53
N ARG A 251 27.03 -1.78 -17.13
CA ARG A 251 28.28 -2.11 -16.41
C ARG A 251 29.53 -1.85 -17.25
N ILE A 252 29.46 -2.03 -18.55
CA ILE A 252 30.59 -1.73 -19.47
C ILE A 252 30.64 -0.26 -19.90
N GLY A 253 29.85 0.60 -19.29
CA GLY A 253 29.92 2.06 -19.48
C GLY A 253 29.35 2.58 -20.79
N LEU A 254 28.59 1.78 -21.53
CA LEU A 254 27.93 2.23 -22.75
C LEU A 254 26.75 3.15 -22.45
N GLY A 255 26.51 4.09 -23.37
CA GLY A 255 25.36 5.01 -23.30
C GLY A 255 24.01 4.28 -23.40
N PRO A 256 22.89 5.02 -23.56
CA PRO A 256 21.56 4.41 -23.67
C PRO A 256 21.51 3.36 -24.80
N ALA A 257 21.07 2.15 -24.47
CA ALA A 257 20.91 1.08 -25.44
C ALA A 257 19.62 1.26 -26.25
N SER A 258 19.68 1.04 -27.55
CA SER A 258 18.47 0.94 -28.37
C SER A 258 17.75 -0.38 -28.13
N ARG A 259 16.44 -0.42 -28.42
CA ARG A 259 15.65 -1.64 -28.33
C ARG A 259 16.25 -2.81 -29.12
N LYS A 260 16.80 -2.55 -30.33
CA LYS A 260 17.42 -3.57 -31.15
C LYS A 260 18.68 -4.17 -30.50
N GLN A 261 19.52 -3.33 -29.92
CA GLN A 261 20.73 -3.75 -29.22
C GLN A 261 20.41 -4.62 -28.01
N LEU A 262 19.42 -4.22 -27.20
CA LEU A 262 18.98 -5.01 -26.04
C LEU A 262 18.41 -6.36 -26.44
N ILE A 263 17.60 -6.42 -27.49
CA ILE A 263 17.06 -7.69 -28.00
C ILE A 263 18.18 -8.60 -28.51
N SER A 264 19.12 -8.08 -29.30
CA SER A 264 20.25 -8.89 -29.78
C SER A 264 21.14 -9.43 -28.64
N LEU A 265 21.40 -8.60 -27.64
CA LEU A 265 22.20 -9.00 -26.47
C LEU A 265 21.45 -10.00 -25.59
N SER A 266 20.13 -9.84 -25.43
CA SER A 266 19.31 -10.77 -24.64
C SER A 266 19.25 -12.18 -25.27
N LEU A 267 19.30 -12.27 -26.60
CA LEU A 267 19.42 -13.54 -27.29
C LEU A 267 20.74 -14.26 -26.94
N ALA A 268 21.85 -13.53 -26.93
CA ALA A 268 23.14 -14.08 -26.51
C ALA A 268 23.13 -14.49 -25.04
N CYS A 269 22.62 -13.61 -24.15
CA CYS A 269 22.49 -13.94 -22.73
C CYS A 269 21.60 -15.17 -22.46
N LYS A 270 20.58 -15.39 -23.29
CA LYS A 270 19.71 -16.56 -23.18
C LYS A 270 20.44 -17.85 -23.55
N ASN A 271 21.21 -17.81 -24.60
CA ASN A 271 21.99 -18.98 -25.06
C ASN A 271 23.13 -19.35 -24.11
N ASP A 272 23.83 -18.36 -23.55
CA ASP A 272 24.91 -18.59 -22.60
C ASP A 272 24.46 -19.09 -21.23
N ALA A 273 23.28 -18.63 -20.77
CA ALA A 273 22.74 -19.01 -19.45
C ALA A 273 22.09 -20.41 -19.44
N TRP A 274 21.73 -20.92 -20.61
CA TRP A 274 20.94 -22.15 -20.71
C TRP A 274 21.64 -23.25 -21.50
N GLY A 275 22.98 -23.18 -21.53
CA GLY A 275 23.87 -24.18 -22.10
C GLY A 275 23.14 -25.19 -23.00
N THR A 276 23.55 -25.32 -24.23
CA THR A 276 23.12 -26.39 -25.09
C THR A 276 23.07 -27.70 -24.31
N ALA A 277 21.85 -28.10 -23.89
CA ALA A 277 21.66 -29.50 -23.52
C ALA A 277 21.76 -30.28 -24.83
N ASP A 278 22.94 -30.88 -25.05
CA ASP A 278 23.11 -31.97 -25.98
C ASP A 278 22.35 -33.21 -25.47
#